data_8451b8a6eeb61607e0e79693e73352ca
#
_entry.id   8451b8a6eeb61607e0e79693e73352ca
#
_cell.length_a   1.000
_cell.length_b   1.000
_cell.length_c   1.000
_cell.angle_alpha   90.00
_cell.angle_beta   90.00
_cell.angle_gamma   90.00
#
_symmetry.space_group_name_H-M   'P 1'
#
loop_
_entity.id
_entity.type
_entity.pdbx_description
1 polymer ?
#
loop_
_entity_poly.entity_id
_entity_poly.type
_entity_poly.pdbx_seq_one_letter_code
_entity_poly.pdbx_strand_id
1 'polypeptide(L)'
;MTDYILNGVLGLAVGDALGQPAQGKTRESLKFSPVLEMRQGLWSDDTSLTLCTLASLRENDWRLDYHDLLRRFAKWLEYGYLTPEGVAFDIGATTKQALLNYLNGVPLECCAPRNEWNCGNGSLMRILPVEFYLQAQPAAGRYEIIRNVSALTHAHICCTLGCFLYCAVAGEIIQHRERFKLATL
;
A
#
# COMPACT_ATOMS: atom_id res chain seq x y z
N MET A 1 9.28 5.91 23.65
CA MET A 1 8.40 4.86 23.06
C MET A 1 8.63 4.92 21.57
N THR A 2 9.17 3.86 20.98
CA THR A 2 9.47 3.85 19.54
C THR A 2 8.15 3.84 18.78
N ASP A 3 7.94 4.85 17.94
CA ASP A 3 6.73 4.95 17.13
C ASP A 3 6.78 3.93 15.99
N TYR A 4 6.13 2.79 16.18
CA TYR A 4 6.12 1.71 15.18
C TYR A 4 5.37 2.10 13.91
N ILE A 5 4.43 3.03 13.98
CA ILE A 5 3.71 3.55 12.81
C ILE A 5 4.69 4.34 11.94
N LEU A 6 5.38 5.31 12.55
CA LEU A 6 6.39 6.13 11.85
C LEU A 6 7.48 5.24 11.24
N ASN A 7 8.03 4.31 12.02
CA ASN A 7 9.09 3.42 11.55
C ASN A 7 8.62 2.51 10.40
N GLY A 8 7.41 1.97 10.49
CA GLY A 8 6.83 1.14 9.43
C GLY A 8 6.64 1.91 8.13
N VAL A 9 6.08 3.12 8.21
CA VAL A 9 5.85 3.97 7.03
C VAL A 9 7.16 4.48 6.44
N LEU A 10 8.13 4.90 7.26
CA LEU A 10 9.45 5.30 6.79
C LEU A 10 10.21 4.14 6.15
N GLY A 11 10.15 2.95 6.77
CA GLY A 11 10.78 1.75 6.21
C GLY A 11 10.20 1.38 4.84
N LEU A 12 8.87 1.47 4.68
CA LEU A 12 8.21 1.25 3.40
C LEU A 12 8.66 2.30 2.38
N ALA A 13 8.64 3.59 2.72
CA ALA A 13 9.03 4.68 1.83
C ALA A 13 10.50 4.58 1.39
N VAL A 14 11.39 4.19 2.30
CA VAL A 14 12.81 3.95 1.98
C VAL A 14 12.96 2.75 1.04
N GLY A 15 12.22 1.66 1.30
CA GLY A 15 12.22 0.47 0.45
C GLY A 15 11.75 0.77 -0.97
N ASP A 16 10.65 1.52 -1.10
CA ASP A 16 10.08 1.98 -2.36
C ASP A 16 11.09 2.86 -3.12
N ALA A 17 11.62 3.93 -2.48
CA ALA A 17 12.58 4.84 -3.11
C ALA A 17 13.89 4.16 -3.52
N LEU A 18 14.33 3.13 -2.80
CA LEU A 18 15.49 2.31 -3.15
C LEU A 18 15.19 1.34 -4.30
N GLY A 19 13.97 0.81 -4.36
CA GLY A 19 13.54 -0.15 -5.39
C GLY A 19 13.20 0.49 -6.72
N GLN A 20 12.69 1.71 -6.71
CA GLN A 20 12.17 2.40 -7.88
C GLN A 20 13.16 2.46 -9.07
N PRO A 21 14.47 2.76 -8.90
CA PRO A 21 15.43 2.76 -10.01
C PRO A 21 15.66 1.38 -10.65
N ALA A 22 15.34 0.29 -9.95
CA ALA A 22 15.47 -1.08 -10.43
C ALA A 22 14.21 -1.60 -11.14
N GLN A 23 13.12 -0.88 -11.05
CA GLN A 23 11.84 -1.30 -11.57
C GLN A 23 11.86 -1.51 -13.10
N GLY A 24 11.24 -2.59 -13.56
CA GLY A 24 11.22 -2.97 -14.97
C GLY A 24 12.55 -3.47 -15.54
N LYS A 25 13.63 -3.49 -14.74
CA LYS A 25 14.93 -4.02 -15.14
C LYS A 25 15.00 -5.53 -14.89
N THR A 26 15.69 -6.23 -15.79
CA THR A 26 15.94 -7.67 -15.58
C THR A 26 17.04 -7.87 -14.54
N ARG A 27 17.03 -9.04 -13.88
CA ARG A 27 18.07 -9.41 -12.92
C ARG A 27 19.47 -9.40 -13.56
N GLU A 28 19.57 -9.73 -14.84
CA GLU A 28 20.83 -9.72 -15.57
C GLU A 28 21.31 -8.29 -15.82
N SER A 29 20.44 -7.38 -16.25
CA SER A 29 20.81 -5.98 -16.45
C SER A 29 21.30 -5.32 -15.16
N LEU A 30 20.74 -5.69 -14.01
CA LEU A 30 21.16 -5.18 -12.71
C LEU A 30 22.54 -5.69 -12.28
N LYS A 31 22.96 -6.89 -12.73
CA LYS A 31 24.31 -7.41 -12.46
C LYS A 31 25.39 -6.63 -13.21
N PHE A 32 25.09 -6.15 -14.40
CA PHE A 32 26.04 -5.41 -15.25
C PHE A 32 26.03 -3.90 -15.02
N SER A 33 25.03 -3.37 -14.34
CA SER A 33 24.93 -1.95 -13.98
C SER A 33 24.64 -1.80 -12.49
N PRO A 34 25.60 -2.10 -11.62
CA PRO A 34 25.38 -2.12 -10.16
C PRO A 34 25.16 -0.72 -9.56
N VAL A 35 25.50 0.35 -10.26
CA VAL A 35 25.23 1.72 -9.83
C VAL A 35 23.85 2.10 -10.31
N LEU A 36 22.86 2.01 -9.43
CA LEU A 36 21.53 2.55 -9.64
C LEU A 36 21.63 4.07 -9.45
N GLU A 37 21.33 4.83 -10.50
CA GLU A 37 21.12 6.27 -10.36
C GLU A 37 19.85 6.47 -9.55
N MET A 38 20.02 6.73 -8.28
CA MET A 38 18.91 7.01 -7.37
C MET A 38 18.49 8.46 -7.54
N ARG A 39 17.25 8.69 -7.93
CA ARG A 39 16.61 9.99 -7.73
C ARG A 39 16.35 10.16 -6.25
N GLN A 40 17.06 11.08 -5.62
CA GLN A 40 16.96 11.29 -4.17
C GLN A 40 15.53 11.63 -3.76
N GLY A 41 15.00 10.86 -2.78
CA GLY A 41 13.74 11.16 -2.11
C GLY A 41 12.47 10.93 -2.93
N LEU A 42 12.55 10.31 -4.10
CA LEU A 42 11.36 10.00 -4.89
C LEU A 42 10.86 8.60 -4.54
N TRP A 43 9.65 8.55 -4.03
CA TRP A 43 8.88 7.34 -3.82
C TRP A 43 7.80 7.21 -4.90
N SER A 44 7.30 5.99 -5.14
CA SER A 44 6.31 5.66 -6.16
C SER A 44 4.87 5.66 -5.64
N ASP A 45 3.98 4.94 -6.34
CA ASP A 45 2.60 4.68 -5.92
C ASP A 45 2.51 3.87 -4.63
N ASP A 46 3.48 3.00 -4.33
CA ASP A 46 3.56 2.23 -3.08
C ASP A 46 3.44 3.14 -1.85
N THR A 47 4.32 4.11 -1.76
CA THR A 47 4.32 5.05 -0.63
C THR A 47 3.15 6.03 -0.71
N SER A 48 2.84 6.55 -1.89
CA SER A 48 1.75 7.51 -2.06
C SER A 48 0.41 6.95 -1.61
N LEU A 49 0.05 5.74 -2.02
CA LEU A 49 -1.20 5.10 -1.62
C LEU A 49 -1.19 4.61 -0.16
N THR A 50 -0.01 4.26 0.38
CA THR A 50 0.18 4.03 1.81
C THR A 50 -0.11 5.30 2.61
N LEU A 51 0.41 6.45 2.20
CA LEU A 51 0.15 7.74 2.83
C LEU A 51 -1.32 8.15 2.70
N CYS A 52 -1.97 7.88 1.57
CA CYS A 52 -3.41 8.08 1.40
C CYS A 52 -4.22 7.26 2.41
N THR A 53 -3.83 6.00 2.63
CA THR A 53 -4.49 5.11 3.59
C THR A 53 -4.29 5.62 5.02
N LEU A 54 -3.08 6.01 5.39
CA LEU A 54 -2.77 6.55 6.71
C LEU A 54 -3.49 7.89 6.95
N ALA A 55 -3.52 8.77 5.96
CA ALA A 55 -4.22 10.05 6.04
C ALA A 55 -5.74 9.86 6.23
N SER A 56 -6.33 8.88 5.55
CA SER A 56 -7.73 8.53 5.76
C SER A 56 -8.00 8.08 7.19
N LEU A 57 -7.22 7.16 7.72
CA LEU A 57 -7.37 6.71 9.10
C LEU A 57 -7.21 7.84 10.11
N ARG A 58 -6.20 8.69 9.93
CA ARG A 58 -5.91 9.81 10.83
C ARG A 58 -7.02 10.86 10.84
N GLU A 59 -7.51 11.24 9.65
CA GLU A 59 -8.51 12.31 9.53
C GLU A 59 -9.93 11.84 9.86
N ASN A 60 -10.17 10.53 9.92
CA ASN A 60 -11.42 9.91 10.36
C ASN A 60 -11.33 9.35 11.81
N ASP A 61 -10.47 9.93 12.67
CA ASP A 61 -10.32 9.51 14.08
C ASP A 61 -10.07 8.00 14.24
N TRP A 62 -9.18 7.44 13.41
CA TRP A 62 -8.86 6.01 13.35
C TRP A 62 -10.11 5.13 13.10
N ARG A 63 -11.03 5.62 12.30
CA ARG A 63 -12.15 4.84 11.74
C ARG A 63 -11.88 4.57 10.27
N LEU A 64 -12.20 3.36 9.85
CA LEU A 64 -12.03 2.96 8.46
C LEU A 64 -13.24 3.40 7.63
N ASP A 65 -13.02 4.28 6.66
CA ASP A 65 -14.00 4.74 5.69
C ASP A 65 -13.54 4.37 4.27
N TYR A 66 -14.19 3.38 3.67
CA TYR A 66 -13.85 2.88 2.33
C TYR A 66 -14.09 3.91 1.22
N HIS A 67 -15.09 4.78 1.37
CA HIS A 67 -15.34 5.87 0.42
C HIS A 67 -14.25 6.93 0.50
N ASP A 68 -13.82 7.30 1.70
CA ASP A 68 -12.73 8.25 1.88
C ASP A 68 -11.41 7.70 1.34
N LEU A 69 -11.12 6.41 1.57
CA LEU A 69 -9.95 5.75 1.00
C LEU A 69 -9.93 5.84 -0.52
N LEU A 70 -11.01 5.41 -1.17
CA LEU A 70 -11.07 5.39 -2.63
C LEU A 70 -11.05 6.81 -3.23
N ARG A 71 -11.69 7.77 -2.56
CA ARG A 71 -11.65 9.20 -2.92
C ARG A 71 -10.21 9.76 -2.85
N ARG A 72 -9.41 9.38 -1.85
CA ARG A 72 -8.00 9.80 -1.74
C ARG A 72 -7.13 9.16 -2.81
N PHE A 73 -7.37 7.90 -3.13
CA PHE A 73 -6.68 7.23 -4.24
C PHE A 73 -7.03 7.88 -5.58
N ALA A 74 -8.29 8.28 -5.79
CA ALA A 74 -8.68 9.03 -6.96
C ALA A 74 -7.99 10.41 -7.02
N LYS A 75 -7.90 11.13 -5.90
CA LYS A 75 -7.14 12.40 -5.82
C LYS A 75 -5.65 12.20 -6.12
N TRP A 76 -5.06 11.09 -5.68
CA TRP A 76 -3.70 10.75 -6.05
C TRP A 76 -3.57 10.61 -7.57
N LEU A 77 -4.48 9.86 -8.21
CA LEU A 77 -4.44 9.62 -9.65
C LEU A 77 -4.63 10.92 -10.46
N GLU A 78 -5.58 11.78 -10.09
CA GLU A 78 -5.94 12.97 -10.85
C GLU A 78 -5.04 14.18 -10.57
N TYR A 79 -4.61 14.35 -9.33
CA TYR A 79 -3.96 15.58 -8.87
C TYR A 79 -2.58 15.36 -8.25
N GLY A 80 -2.03 14.14 -8.29
CA GLY A 80 -0.74 13.83 -7.65
C GLY A 80 -0.75 14.01 -6.13
N TYR A 81 -1.92 13.81 -5.49
CA TYR A 81 -2.02 13.96 -4.03
C TYR A 81 -1.08 13.01 -3.29
N LEU A 82 -0.27 13.54 -2.38
CA LEU A 82 0.75 12.81 -1.62
C LEU A 82 1.80 12.11 -2.50
N THR A 83 2.13 12.70 -3.63
CA THR A 83 3.29 12.32 -4.45
C THR A 83 4.46 13.28 -4.20
N PRO A 84 5.70 12.87 -4.46
CA PRO A 84 6.86 13.75 -4.25
C PRO A 84 6.92 14.94 -5.24
N GLU A 85 6.39 14.79 -6.44
CA GLU A 85 6.49 15.79 -7.52
C GLU A 85 5.12 16.38 -7.95
N GLY A 86 4.03 16.08 -7.21
CA GLY A 86 2.70 16.57 -7.55
C GLY A 86 2.04 15.88 -8.76
N VAL A 87 2.62 14.78 -9.24
CA VAL A 87 2.11 13.98 -10.36
C VAL A 87 2.15 12.51 -9.99
N ALA A 88 1.04 11.78 -10.25
CA ALA A 88 1.01 10.34 -10.07
C ALA A 88 1.84 9.65 -11.17
N PHE A 89 2.71 8.74 -10.79
CA PHE A 89 3.49 7.92 -11.71
C PHE A 89 3.50 6.46 -11.22
N ASP A 90 4.02 5.56 -12.04
CA ASP A 90 4.09 4.13 -11.76
C ASP A 90 2.73 3.48 -11.47
N ILE A 91 1.73 3.87 -12.25
CA ILE A 91 0.34 3.51 -12.01
C ILE A 91 0.07 2.10 -12.53
N GLY A 92 -0.12 1.14 -11.63
CA GLY A 92 -0.52 -0.22 -11.99
C GLY A 92 -1.87 -0.26 -12.73
N ALA A 93 -1.95 -1.06 -13.81
CA ALA A 93 -3.14 -1.11 -14.68
C ALA A 93 -4.43 -1.43 -13.92
N THR A 94 -4.39 -2.39 -12.98
CA THR A 94 -5.55 -2.78 -12.16
C THR A 94 -5.99 -1.65 -11.22
N THR A 95 -5.04 -0.97 -10.58
CA THR A 95 -5.33 0.22 -9.75
C THR A 95 -5.99 1.30 -10.59
N LYS A 96 -5.39 1.63 -11.74
CA LYS A 96 -5.93 2.64 -12.66
C LYS A 96 -7.37 2.32 -13.09
N GLN A 97 -7.62 1.07 -13.49
CA GLN A 97 -8.95 0.64 -13.91
C GLN A 97 -9.99 0.83 -12.79
N ALA A 98 -9.68 0.41 -11.57
CA ALA A 98 -10.58 0.56 -10.43
C ALA A 98 -10.88 2.04 -10.12
N LEU A 99 -9.86 2.89 -10.16
CA LEU A 99 -10.03 4.32 -9.88
C LEU A 99 -10.82 5.03 -10.98
N LEU A 100 -10.60 4.67 -12.25
CA LEU A 100 -11.42 5.19 -13.35
C LEU A 100 -12.88 4.74 -13.25
N ASN A 101 -13.14 3.49 -12.86
CA ASN A 101 -14.51 3.01 -12.60
C ASN A 101 -15.19 3.85 -11.52
N TYR A 102 -14.49 4.11 -10.40
CA TYR A 102 -14.98 4.96 -9.32
C TYR A 102 -15.29 6.38 -9.80
N LEU A 103 -14.39 7.01 -10.53
CA LEU A 103 -14.57 8.37 -11.09
C LEU A 103 -15.73 8.45 -12.08
N ASN A 104 -16.03 7.35 -12.76
CA ASN A 104 -17.19 7.21 -13.65
C ASN A 104 -18.51 6.85 -12.91
N GLY A 105 -18.52 6.88 -11.58
CA GLY A 105 -19.71 6.64 -10.76
C GLY A 105 -20.11 5.18 -10.58
N VAL A 106 -19.20 4.23 -10.86
CA VAL A 106 -19.44 2.81 -10.56
C VAL A 106 -19.50 2.63 -9.04
N PRO A 107 -20.47 1.85 -8.50
CA PRO A 107 -20.55 1.55 -7.07
C PRO A 107 -19.23 0.98 -6.54
N LEU A 108 -18.84 1.38 -5.32
CA LEU A 108 -17.55 1.09 -4.70
C LEU A 108 -17.19 -0.41 -4.77
N GLU A 109 -18.14 -1.28 -4.46
CA GLU A 109 -17.98 -2.74 -4.46
C GLU A 109 -17.79 -3.36 -5.86
N CYS A 110 -18.06 -2.58 -6.90
CA CYS A 110 -17.96 -2.98 -8.30
C CYS A 110 -16.77 -2.34 -9.04
N CYS A 111 -16.02 -1.44 -8.39
CA CYS A 111 -14.93 -0.71 -9.04
C CYS A 111 -13.77 -1.63 -9.41
N ALA A 112 -13.42 -2.57 -8.53
CA ALA A 112 -12.24 -3.42 -8.71
C ALA A 112 -12.48 -4.62 -9.63
N PRO A 113 -11.56 -4.91 -10.57
CA PRO A 113 -11.57 -6.15 -11.33
C PRO A 113 -11.41 -7.39 -10.43
N ARG A 114 -11.98 -8.52 -10.85
CA ARG A 114 -12.02 -9.78 -10.07
C ARG A 114 -11.37 -10.97 -10.76
N ASN A 115 -10.87 -10.78 -11.98
CA ASN A 115 -10.30 -11.89 -12.76
C ASN A 115 -8.83 -12.16 -12.40
N GLU A 116 -8.33 -13.32 -12.80
CA GLU A 116 -6.98 -13.78 -12.51
C GLU A 116 -5.86 -12.90 -13.08
N TRP A 117 -6.13 -12.18 -14.15
CA TRP A 117 -5.17 -11.26 -14.78
C TRP A 117 -4.95 -9.98 -13.97
N ASN A 118 -5.77 -9.73 -12.98
CA ASN A 118 -5.73 -8.54 -12.12
C ASN A 118 -5.18 -8.86 -10.71
N CYS A 119 -4.22 -9.79 -10.64
CA CYS A 119 -3.57 -10.22 -9.38
C CYS A 119 -2.25 -9.50 -9.09
N GLY A 120 -2.12 -8.24 -9.49
CA GLY A 120 -0.97 -7.41 -9.12
C GLY A 120 -0.87 -7.12 -7.62
N ASN A 121 0.25 -6.57 -7.19
CA ASN A 121 0.53 -6.25 -5.77
C ASN A 121 -0.07 -4.91 -5.30
N GLY A 122 -0.83 -4.19 -6.13
CA GLY A 122 -1.25 -2.81 -5.85
C GLY A 122 -2.17 -2.61 -4.64
N SER A 123 -2.77 -3.68 -4.08
CA SER A 123 -3.40 -3.60 -2.76
C SER A 123 -2.44 -3.97 -1.64
N LEU A 124 -1.50 -4.90 -1.89
CA LEU A 124 -0.52 -5.36 -0.92
C LEU A 124 0.44 -4.25 -0.50
N MET A 125 0.98 -3.51 -1.47
CA MET A 125 1.96 -2.46 -1.27
C MET A 125 1.49 -1.35 -0.31
N ARG A 126 0.17 -1.11 -0.21
CA ARG A 126 -0.44 -0.04 0.58
C ARG A 126 -1.24 -0.50 1.80
N ILE A 127 -1.17 -1.79 2.16
CA ILE A 127 -2.02 -2.36 3.22
C ILE A 127 -1.49 -2.12 4.64
N LEU A 128 -0.21 -1.79 4.80
CA LEU A 128 0.43 -1.66 6.12
C LEU A 128 -0.33 -0.76 7.12
N PRO A 129 -0.86 0.42 6.76
CA PRO A 129 -1.62 1.24 7.72
C PRO A 129 -2.89 0.57 8.24
N VAL A 130 -3.46 -0.36 7.48
CA VAL A 130 -4.61 -1.15 7.92
C VAL A 130 -4.21 -2.06 9.07
N GLU A 131 -3.00 -2.64 9.05
CA GLU A 131 -2.52 -3.44 10.19
C GLU A 131 -2.36 -2.59 11.45
N PHE A 132 -1.91 -1.34 11.34
CA PHE A 132 -1.87 -0.44 12.49
C PHE A 132 -3.26 -0.21 13.09
N TYR A 133 -4.27 -0.04 12.24
CA TYR A 133 -5.67 0.04 12.67
C TYR A 133 -6.14 -1.26 13.35
N LEU A 134 -5.78 -2.41 12.79
CA LEU A 134 -6.19 -3.72 13.27
C LEU A 134 -5.60 -4.08 14.65
N GLN A 135 -4.51 -3.45 15.08
CA GLN A 135 -3.95 -3.68 16.42
C GLN A 135 -4.96 -3.35 17.55
N ALA A 136 -5.86 -2.41 17.31
CA ALA A 136 -6.93 -2.04 18.25
C ALA A 136 -8.26 -2.80 18.01
N GLN A 137 -8.33 -3.70 17.02
CA GLN A 137 -9.54 -4.41 16.65
C GLN A 137 -9.54 -5.86 17.15
N PRO A 138 -10.72 -6.44 17.47
CA PRO A 138 -10.83 -7.85 17.76
C PRO A 138 -10.30 -8.72 16.63
N ALA A 139 -9.79 -9.90 16.96
CA ALA A 139 -9.30 -10.85 15.93
C ALA A 139 -10.42 -11.28 14.96
N ALA A 140 -11.64 -11.42 15.47
CA ALA A 140 -12.81 -11.69 14.64
C ALA A 140 -13.09 -10.50 13.72
N GLY A 141 -13.24 -10.77 12.42
CA GLY A 141 -13.52 -9.74 11.40
C GLY A 141 -12.31 -9.12 10.75
N ARG A 142 -11.07 -9.33 11.22
CA ARG A 142 -9.86 -8.77 10.61
C ARG A 142 -9.72 -9.14 9.13
N TYR A 143 -9.99 -10.39 8.79
CA TYR A 143 -9.96 -10.85 7.40
C TYR A 143 -10.92 -10.05 6.50
N GLU A 144 -12.15 -9.82 6.97
CA GLU A 144 -13.15 -9.06 6.21
C GLU A 144 -12.71 -7.61 5.97
N ILE A 145 -12.11 -6.98 6.98
CA ILE A 145 -11.58 -5.62 6.87
C ILE A 145 -10.48 -5.58 5.80
N ILE A 146 -9.49 -6.49 5.88
CA ILE A 146 -8.38 -6.57 4.93
C ILE A 146 -8.90 -6.84 3.52
N ARG A 147 -9.83 -7.79 3.38
CA ARG A 147 -10.47 -8.12 2.10
C ARG A 147 -11.15 -6.89 1.50
N ASN A 148 -11.93 -6.15 2.28
CA ASN A 148 -12.66 -4.99 1.80
C ASN A 148 -11.72 -3.87 1.37
N VAL A 149 -10.63 -3.61 2.10
CA VAL A 149 -9.62 -2.61 1.70
C VAL A 149 -8.86 -3.06 0.45
N SER A 150 -8.48 -4.33 0.35
CA SER A 150 -7.86 -4.87 -0.88
C SER A 150 -8.80 -4.72 -2.07
N ALA A 151 -10.07 -5.07 -1.88
CA ALA A 151 -11.10 -5.09 -2.91
C ALA A 151 -11.50 -3.69 -3.42
N LEU A 152 -11.02 -2.61 -2.83
CA LEU A 152 -11.20 -1.26 -3.41
C LEU A 152 -10.53 -1.15 -4.80
N THR A 153 -9.45 -1.89 -5.03
CA THR A 153 -8.73 -1.88 -6.31
C THR A 153 -8.40 -3.29 -6.83
N HIS A 154 -8.25 -4.29 -5.95
CA HIS A 154 -7.83 -5.65 -6.27
C HIS A 154 -8.73 -6.65 -5.56
N ALA A 155 -9.79 -7.10 -6.23
CA ALA A 155 -10.82 -7.92 -5.61
C ALA A 155 -10.61 -9.44 -5.81
N HIS A 156 -9.53 -9.88 -6.45
CA HIS A 156 -9.20 -11.29 -6.60
C HIS A 156 -8.69 -11.89 -5.28
N ILE A 157 -9.04 -13.15 -5.03
CA ILE A 157 -8.71 -13.85 -3.78
C ILE A 157 -7.21 -13.88 -3.48
N CYS A 158 -6.35 -14.05 -4.49
CA CYS A 158 -4.89 -14.04 -4.31
C CYS A 158 -4.40 -12.72 -3.73
N CYS A 159 -4.94 -11.58 -4.17
CA CYS A 159 -4.58 -10.26 -3.64
C CYS A 159 -5.00 -10.13 -2.16
N THR A 160 -6.21 -10.55 -1.84
CA THR A 160 -6.74 -10.52 -0.47
C THR A 160 -5.94 -11.41 0.47
N LEU A 161 -5.62 -12.64 0.05
CA LEU A 161 -4.81 -13.57 0.86
C LEU A 161 -3.38 -13.03 1.04
N GLY A 162 -2.78 -12.45 0.00
CA GLY A 162 -1.48 -11.78 0.12
C GLY A 162 -1.50 -10.66 1.16
N CYS A 163 -2.52 -9.79 1.11
CA CYS A 163 -2.71 -8.74 2.11
C CYS A 163 -2.91 -9.30 3.52
N PHE A 164 -3.69 -10.37 3.65
CA PHE A 164 -3.93 -11.01 4.94
C PHE A 164 -2.65 -11.60 5.55
N LEU A 165 -1.88 -12.33 4.75
CA LEU A 165 -0.59 -12.89 5.21
C LEU A 165 0.40 -11.78 5.59
N TYR A 166 0.47 -10.72 4.79
CA TYR A 166 1.32 -9.57 5.10
C TYR A 166 0.93 -8.91 6.43
N CYS A 167 -0.37 -8.64 6.62
CA CYS A 167 -0.86 -8.08 7.87
C CYS A 167 -0.60 -9.00 9.07
N ALA A 168 -0.76 -10.31 8.93
CA ALA A 168 -0.45 -11.26 9.99
C ALA A 168 1.02 -11.21 10.42
N VAL A 169 1.94 -11.17 9.44
CA VAL A 169 3.38 -11.04 9.73
C VAL A 169 3.72 -9.69 10.34
N ALA A 170 3.18 -8.60 9.78
CA ALA A 170 3.39 -7.25 10.32
C ALA A 170 2.85 -7.13 11.75
N GLY A 171 1.69 -7.71 12.04
CA GLY A 171 1.10 -7.75 13.36
C GLY A 171 1.98 -8.47 14.38
N GLU A 172 2.54 -9.62 14.03
CA GLU A 172 3.50 -10.35 14.86
C GLU A 172 4.75 -9.52 15.15
N ILE A 173 5.30 -8.84 14.14
CA ILE A 173 6.45 -7.95 14.32
C ILE A 173 6.13 -6.80 15.27
N ILE A 174 4.96 -6.17 15.14
CA ILE A 174 4.53 -5.05 15.98
C ILE A 174 4.37 -5.50 17.43
N GLN A 175 3.72 -6.65 17.67
CA GLN A 175 3.45 -7.18 19.00
C GLN A 175 4.71 -7.70 19.70
N HIS A 176 5.61 -8.30 18.95
CA HIS A 176 6.84 -8.92 19.46
C HIS A 176 8.11 -8.17 19.03
N ARG A 177 8.03 -6.88 18.79
CA ARG A 177 9.13 -6.03 18.29
C ARG A 177 10.45 -6.17 19.05
N GLU A 178 10.38 -6.51 20.35
CA GLU A 178 11.58 -6.73 21.16
C GLU A 178 12.40 -7.95 20.69
N ARG A 179 11.73 -8.96 20.08
CA ARG A 179 12.40 -10.15 19.51
C ARG A 179 13.08 -9.86 18.17
N PHE A 180 12.67 -8.80 17.48
CA PHE A 180 13.16 -8.41 16.16
C PHE A 180 14.14 -7.22 16.21
N LYS A 181 14.58 -6.81 17.41
CA LYS A 181 15.67 -5.84 17.51
C LYS A 181 16.89 -6.47 16.88
N LEU A 182 17.38 -5.89 15.77
CA LEU A 182 18.70 -6.20 15.24
C LEU A 182 19.69 -5.91 16.35
N ALA A 183 20.54 -6.89 16.67
CA ALA A 183 21.69 -6.63 17.51
C ALA A 183 22.44 -5.46 16.90
N THR A 184 22.60 -4.39 17.66
CA THR A 184 23.43 -3.24 17.27
C THR A 184 24.82 -3.80 16.99
N LEU A 185 25.19 -3.83 15.70
CA LEU A 185 26.56 -4.09 15.26
C LEU A 185 27.49 -3.00 15.77
#